data_98f739958ecccd84f9bc34cc5ec869ae
#
_entry.id   98f739958ecccd84f9bc34cc5ec869ae
#
_cell.length_a   1.000
_cell.length_b   1.000
_cell.length_c   1.000
_cell.angle_alpha   90.00
_cell.angle_beta   90.00
_cell.angle_gamma   90.00
#
_symmetry.space_group_name_H-M   'P 1'
#
loop_
_entity.id
_entity.type
_entity.pdbx_description
1 polymer ?
#
loop_
_entity_poly.entity_id
_entity_poly.type
_entity_poly.pdbx_seq_one_letter_code
_entity_poly.pdbx_strand_id
1 'polypeptide(L)'
;MEPLTFSNELLSRRSPRGIDVDTRLSHFAIITILVEPEIARRHLHARFELDLIEINGQEWALVSVVPFVDQDFRFTRIPWLKWRFGQTNYRMYAKDTETGEHIAWFFGTSLNSWTVSVPRFLWK
;
A
#
# COMPACT_ATOMS: atom_id res chain seq x y z
N MET A 1 7.50 12.34 -24.57
CA MET A 1 6.61 12.09 -23.42
C MET A 1 6.68 13.31 -22.52
N GLU A 2 5.59 14.04 -22.38
CA GLU A 2 5.56 15.16 -21.44
C GLU A 2 5.67 14.66 -20.01
N PRO A 3 6.45 15.32 -19.13
CA PRO A 3 6.53 14.93 -17.74
C PRO A 3 5.17 15.10 -17.08
N LEU A 4 4.73 14.09 -16.31
CA LEU A 4 3.53 14.18 -15.50
C LEU A 4 3.69 15.30 -14.46
N THR A 5 2.89 16.35 -14.60
CA THR A 5 2.87 17.46 -13.65
C THR A 5 1.69 17.27 -12.71
N PHE A 6 1.98 17.05 -11.43
CA PHE A 6 0.95 16.98 -10.41
C PHE A 6 0.60 18.39 -9.95
N SER A 7 -0.63 18.84 -10.25
CA SER A 7 -1.13 20.11 -9.73
C SER A 7 -1.62 19.96 -8.28
N ASN A 8 -1.58 21.05 -7.52
CA ASN A 8 -2.12 21.07 -6.17
C ASN A 8 -3.64 20.77 -6.12
N GLU A 9 -4.36 20.95 -7.22
CA GLU A 9 -5.78 20.62 -7.36
C GLU A 9 -6.03 19.12 -7.35
N LEU A 10 -5.14 18.32 -7.97
CA LEU A 10 -5.19 16.86 -7.94
C LEU A 10 -4.80 16.28 -6.57
N LEU A 11 -4.07 17.05 -5.78
CA LEU A 11 -3.54 16.66 -4.48
C LEU A 11 -4.16 17.47 -3.33
N SER A 12 -5.39 17.98 -3.50
CA SER A 12 -6.05 18.76 -2.44
C SER A 12 -6.12 17.93 -1.16
N ARG A 13 -5.30 18.32 -0.17
CA ARG A 13 -5.31 17.70 1.15
C ARG A 13 -6.41 18.33 1.99
N ARG A 14 -7.20 17.51 2.65
CA ARG A 14 -8.07 17.98 3.73
C ARG A 14 -7.21 18.53 4.85
N SER A 15 -7.74 19.49 5.63
CA SER A 15 -7.06 19.98 6.84
C SER A 15 -6.70 18.80 7.74
N PRO A 16 -5.43 18.70 8.21
CA PRO A 16 -4.99 17.56 9.00
C PRO A 16 -5.76 17.46 10.32
N ARG A 17 -6.21 16.25 10.61
CA ARG A 17 -6.79 15.89 11.91
C ARG A 17 -5.65 15.47 12.85
N GLY A 18 -5.88 15.55 14.16
CA GLY A 18 -4.82 15.31 15.14
C GLY A 18 -4.20 13.91 15.16
N ILE A 19 -4.85 12.94 14.51
CA ILE A 19 -4.38 11.56 14.36
C ILE A 19 -3.73 11.30 12.98
N ASP A 20 -3.68 12.31 12.11
CA ASP A 20 -3.03 12.19 10.82
C ASP A 20 -1.52 12.07 11.00
N VAL A 21 -0.89 11.37 10.08
CA VAL A 21 0.53 11.06 10.09
C VAL A 21 1.20 11.69 8.89
N ASP A 22 2.34 12.33 9.14
CA ASP A 22 3.29 12.73 8.12
C ASP A 22 4.47 11.76 8.12
N THR A 23 4.90 11.34 6.96
CA THR A 23 6.09 10.51 6.78
C THR A 23 6.78 10.82 5.46
N ARG A 24 8.05 10.47 5.38
CA ARG A 24 8.82 10.47 4.13
C ARG A 24 9.22 9.04 3.83
N LEU A 25 8.88 8.58 2.64
CA LEU A 25 9.30 7.27 2.16
C LEU A 25 10.67 7.40 1.45
N SER A 26 11.59 6.53 1.81
CA SER A 26 12.88 6.41 1.15
C SER A 26 13.23 4.95 0.92
N HIS A 27 14.25 4.69 0.07
CA HIS A 27 14.69 3.33 -0.28
C HIS A 27 13.52 2.46 -0.73
N PHE A 28 12.74 3.00 -1.64
CA PHE A 28 11.49 2.42 -2.12
C PHE A 28 11.74 1.52 -3.33
N ALA A 29 11.16 0.33 -3.31
CA ALA A 29 11.11 -0.57 -4.46
C ALA A 29 9.73 -1.21 -4.60
N ILE A 30 9.38 -1.60 -5.82
CA ILE A 30 8.22 -2.42 -6.11
C ILE A 30 8.72 -3.65 -6.87
N ILE A 31 8.55 -4.83 -6.28
CA ILE A 31 8.90 -6.11 -6.88
C ILE A 31 7.60 -6.83 -7.17
N THR A 32 7.26 -6.97 -8.46
CA THR A 32 6.02 -7.64 -8.88
C THR A 32 6.33 -9.03 -9.41
N ILE A 33 5.58 -10.01 -8.92
CA ILE A 33 5.70 -11.42 -9.29
C ILE A 33 4.36 -11.94 -9.84
N LEU A 34 4.46 -12.95 -10.69
CA LEU A 34 3.32 -13.71 -11.20
C LEU A 34 2.96 -14.81 -10.21
N VAL A 35 1.69 -14.91 -9.89
CA VAL A 35 1.17 -15.93 -8.96
C VAL A 35 -0.02 -16.62 -9.60
N GLU A 36 -0.16 -17.91 -9.39
CA GLU A 36 -1.34 -18.66 -9.84
C GLU A 36 -2.61 -18.06 -9.25
N PRO A 37 -3.65 -17.83 -10.06
CA PRO A 37 -4.88 -17.17 -9.60
C PRO A 37 -5.53 -17.82 -8.37
N GLU A 38 -5.50 -19.16 -8.31
CA GLU A 38 -6.08 -19.90 -7.19
C GLU A 38 -5.38 -19.60 -5.85
N ILE A 39 -4.06 -19.42 -5.89
CA ILE A 39 -3.27 -19.08 -4.70
C ILE A 39 -3.61 -17.65 -4.25
N ALA A 40 -3.59 -16.69 -5.18
CA ALA A 40 -3.89 -15.30 -4.89
C ALA A 40 -5.33 -15.12 -4.37
N ARG A 41 -6.28 -15.86 -4.94
CA ARG A 41 -7.71 -15.78 -4.57
C ARG A 41 -7.97 -16.08 -3.10
N ARG A 42 -7.17 -16.94 -2.46
CA ARG A 42 -7.33 -17.31 -1.04
C ARG A 42 -7.10 -16.13 -0.09
N HIS A 43 -6.37 -15.11 -0.55
CA HIS A 43 -6.01 -13.92 0.24
C HIS A 43 -6.83 -12.68 -0.14
N LEU A 44 -7.80 -12.82 -1.04
CA LEU A 44 -8.62 -11.71 -1.52
C LEU A 44 -10.03 -11.80 -0.92
N HIS A 45 -10.54 -10.65 -0.44
CA HIS A 45 -11.91 -10.58 0.07
C HIS A 45 -12.95 -10.93 -1.03
N ALA A 46 -14.06 -11.55 -0.65
CA ALA A 46 -15.07 -12.06 -1.57
C ALA A 46 -15.71 -10.99 -2.48
N ARG A 47 -15.75 -9.73 -2.03
CA ARG A 47 -16.24 -8.58 -2.80
C ARG A 47 -15.41 -8.30 -4.05
N PHE A 48 -14.14 -8.64 -4.04
CA PHE A 48 -13.21 -8.30 -5.11
C PHE A 48 -12.91 -9.51 -6.00
N GLU A 49 -12.63 -9.25 -7.27
CA GLU A 49 -12.10 -10.22 -8.22
C GLU A 49 -10.65 -9.89 -8.57
N LEU A 50 -9.86 -10.92 -8.89
CA LEU A 50 -8.47 -10.73 -9.30
C LEU A 50 -8.40 -9.98 -10.63
N ASP A 51 -7.50 -9.02 -10.72
CA ASP A 51 -7.14 -8.36 -11.96
C ASP A 51 -6.04 -9.20 -12.63
N LEU A 52 -6.45 -10.07 -13.54
CA LEU A 52 -5.58 -11.06 -14.17
C LEU A 52 -4.91 -10.49 -15.41
N ILE A 53 -3.70 -10.97 -15.69
CA ILE A 53 -3.01 -10.74 -16.94
C ILE A 53 -2.77 -12.07 -17.65
N GLU A 54 -2.79 -12.07 -18.97
CA GLU A 54 -2.49 -13.25 -19.78
C GLU A 54 -1.06 -13.18 -20.31
N ILE A 55 -0.30 -14.24 -20.08
CA ILE A 55 1.04 -14.43 -20.64
C ILE A 55 1.12 -15.82 -21.26
N ASN A 56 1.41 -15.90 -22.55
CA ASN A 56 1.53 -17.15 -23.29
C ASN A 56 0.29 -18.07 -23.16
N GLY A 57 -0.91 -17.48 -23.16
CA GLY A 57 -2.17 -18.22 -23.06
C GLY A 57 -2.53 -18.69 -21.65
N GLN A 58 -1.78 -18.28 -20.64
CA GLN A 58 -2.05 -18.56 -19.23
C GLN A 58 -2.34 -17.28 -18.46
N GLU A 59 -3.38 -17.32 -17.61
CA GLU A 59 -3.74 -16.21 -16.73
C GLU A 59 -2.91 -16.22 -15.45
N TRP A 60 -2.50 -15.04 -15.02
CA TRP A 60 -1.70 -14.81 -13.82
C TRP A 60 -2.27 -13.67 -13.00
N ALA A 61 -2.25 -13.83 -11.70
CA ALA A 61 -2.42 -12.74 -10.76
C ALA A 61 -1.08 -12.02 -10.51
N LEU A 62 -1.15 -10.70 -10.30
CA LEU A 62 0.01 -9.91 -9.95
C LEU A 62 0.05 -9.66 -8.45
N VAL A 63 1.18 -9.98 -7.84
CA VAL A 63 1.46 -9.70 -6.44
C VAL A 63 2.70 -8.84 -6.34
N SER A 64 2.63 -7.75 -5.60
CA SER A 64 3.77 -6.85 -5.38
C SER A 64 4.22 -6.86 -3.94
N VAL A 65 5.53 -6.96 -3.78
CA VAL A 65 6.25 -6.75 -2.53
C VAL A 65 6.86 -5.36 -2.59
N VAL A 66 6.53 -4.51 -1.64
CA VAL A 66 6.88 -3.08 -1.65
C VAL A 66 7.65 -2.73 -0.38
N PRO A 67 8.97 -2.95 -0.35
CA PRO A 67 9.82 -2.51 0.75
C PRO A 67 10.13 -1.02 0.65
N PHE A 68 10.14 -0.33 1.79
CA PHE A 68 10.55 1.05 1.92
C PHE A 68 10.95 1.38 3.36
N VAL A 69 11.56 2.54 3.55
CA VAL A 69 11.88 3.08 4.86
C VAL A 69 11.01 4.30 5.11
N ASP A 70 10.22 4.25 6.19
CA ASP A 70 9.56 5.43 6.74
C ASP A 70 10.59 6.27 7.48
N GLN A 71 10.79 7.50 7.00
CA GLN A 71 11.63 8.49 7.65
C GLN A 71 10.75 9.61 8.19
N ASP A 72 11.14 10.14 9.35
CA ASP A 72 10.40 11.24 9.98
C ASP A 72 8.91 10.94 10.22
N PHE A 73 8.55 9.66 10.41
CA PHE A 73 7.19 9.28 10.76
C PHE A 73 6.76 9.99 12.04
N ARG A 74 5.71 10.78 11.97
CA ARG A 74 5.24 11.60 13.09
C ARG A 74 3.74 11.84 13.02
N PHE A 75 3.11 11.99 14.17
CA PHE A 75 1.76 12.52 14.22
C PHE A 75 1.77 14.04 13.99
N THR A 76 0.80 14.57 13.25
CA THR A 76 0.72 16.01 12.93
C THR A 76 0.65 16.90 14.18
N ARG A 77 0.06 16.39 15.27
CA ARG A 77 -0.01 17.09 16.56
C ARG A 77 1.27 17.04 17.40
N ILE A 78 2.15 16.08 17.14
CA ILE A 78 3.38 15.86 17.90
C ILE A 78 4.57 15.82 16.92
N PRO A 79 4.84 16.92 16.20
CA PRO A 79 5.79 16.91 15.07
C PRO A 79 7.25 16.73 15.50
N TRP A 80 7.57 16.92 16.77
CA TRP A 80 8.93 16.75 17.32
C TRP A 80 9.26 15.29 17.62
N LEU A 81 8.26 14.40 17.80
CA LEU A 81 8.46 12.99 18.07
C LEU A 81 8.45 12.23 16.74
N LYS A 82 9.64 11.93 16.25
CA LYS A 82 9.86 11.28 14.95
C LYS A 82 10.41 9.87 15.11
N TRP A 83 9.95 8.98 14.26
CA TRP A 83 10.44 7.60 14.18
C TRP A 83 10.97 7.28 12.79
N ARG A 84 11.85 6.29 12.75
CA ARG A 84 12.34 5.70 11.52
C ARG A 84 12.24 4.18 11.62
N PHE A 85 11.65 3.56 10.61
CA PHE A 85 11.54 2.11 10.54
C PHE A 85 11.42 1.63 9.09
N GLY A 86 11.81 0.37 8.86
CA GLY A 86 11.57 -0.29 7.59
C GLY A 86 10.20 -0.97 7.57
N GLN A 87 9.53 -0.87 6.44
CA GLN A 87 8.23 -1.48 6.21
C GLN A 87 8.25 -2.22 4.87
N THR A 88 7.53 -3.32 4.82
CA THR A 88 7.26 -4.01 3.55
C THR A 88 5.77 -4.28 3.47
N ASN A 89 5.14 -3.77 2.44
CA ASN A 89 3.75 -4.04 2.13
C ASN A 89 3.64 -5.14 1.08
N TYR A 90 2.67 -6.02 1.29
CA TYR A 90 2.30 -7.08 0.35
C TYR A 90 0.93 -6.76 -0.21
N ARG A 91 0.85 -6.59 -1.52
CA ARG A 91 -0.40 -6.22 -2.20
C ARG A 91 -0.62 -7.03 -3.46
N MET A 92 -1.88 -7.24 -3.81
CA MET A 92 -2.30 -7.78 -5.09
C MET A 92 -3.24 -6.81 -5.79
N TYR A 93 -3.39 -6.99 -7.09
CA TYR A 93 -4.26 -6.15 -7.91
C TYR A 93 -5.59 -6.86 -8.14
N ALA A 94 -6.66 -6.10 -7.98
CA ALA A 94 -8.01 -6.60 -8.04
C ALA A 94 -8.97 -5.56 -8.60
N LYS A 95 -10.20 -5.98 -8.90
CA LYS A 95 -11.31 -5.11 -9.23
C LYS A 95 -12.42 -5.22 -8.18
N ASP A 96 -13.01 -4.11 -7.84
CA ASP A 96 -14.23 -4.07 -7.06
C ASP A 96 -15.40 -4.53 -7.94
N THR A 97 -16.09 -5.60 -7.56
CA THR A 97 -17.20 -6.15 -8.33
C THR A 97 -18.45 -5.26 -8.36
N GLU A 98 -18.59 -4.33 -7.41
CA GLU A 98 -19.71 -3.39 -7.34
C GLU A 98 -19.46 -2.13 -8.19
N THR A 99 -18.24 -1.60 -8.17
CA THR A 99 -17.91 -0.34 -8.84
C THR A 99 -17.15 -0.53 -10.15
N GLY A 100 -16.51 -1.68 -10.36
CA GLY A 100 -15.62 -1.95 -11.48
C GLY A 100 -14.26 -1.26 -11.38
N GLU A 101 -13.96 -0.60 -10.27
CA GLU A 101 -12.71 0.12 -10.07
C GLU A 101 -11.54 -0.84 -9.81
N HIS A 102 -10.39 -0.52 -10.41
CA HIS A 102 -9.13 -1.21 -10.10
C HIS A 102 -8.61 -0.78 -8.75
N ILE A 103 -8.26 -1.75 -7.92
CA ILE A 103 -7.77 -1.53 -6.56
C ILE A 103 -6.47 -2.29 -6.31
N ALA A 104 -5.70 -1.83 -5.33
CA ALA A 104 -4.61 -2.58 -4.73
C ALA A 104 -5.08 -3.11 -3.37
N TRP A 105 -5.21 -4.41 -3.25
CA TRP A 105 -5.58 -5.08 -2.01
C TRP A 105 -4.34 -5.42 -1.19
N PHE A 106 -4.24 -4.83 0.00
CA PHE A 106 -3.14 -5.11 0.93
C PHE A 106 -3.50 -6.30 1.81
N PHE A 107 -2.77 -7.38 1.69
CA PHE A 107 -3.01 -8.60 2.46
C PHE A 107 -1.96 -8.87 3.55
N GLY A 108 -0.93 -8.05 3.64
CA GLY A 108 0.08 -8.16 4.67
C GLY A 108 1.00 -6.94 4.74
N THR A 109 1.56 -6.72 5.92
CA THR A 109 2.58 -5.71 6.17
C THR A 109 3.58 -6.27 7.18
N SER A 110 4.87 -6.13 6.88
CA SER A 110 5.96 -6.45 7.79
C SER A 110 6.67 -5.17 8.23
N LEU A 111 7.02 -5.09 9.50
CA LEU A 111 7.67 -3.94 10.12
C LEU A 111 8.91 -4.42 10.90
N ASN A 112 10.01 -3.68 10.80
CA ASN A 112 11.26 -4.05 11.47
C ASN A 112 11.44 -3.40 12.85
N SER A 113 10.43 -2.72 13.37
CA SER A 113 10.50 -2.02 14.66
C SER A 113 9.40 -2.48 15.62
N TRP A 114 9.80 -2.79 16.84
CA TRP A 114 8.88 -3.11 17.94
C TRP A 114 8.03 -1.90 18.38
N THR A 115 8.54 -0.69 18.19
CA THR A 115 7.83 0.56 18.54
C THR A 115 6.56 0.76 17.73
N VAL A 116 6.44 0.08 16.59
CA VAL A 116 5.25 0.11 15.72
C VAL A 116 4.11 -0.75 16.26
N SER A 117 4.35 -1.53 17.30
CA SER A 117 3.27 -2.24 18.01
C SER A 117 2.28 -1.27 18.67
N VAL A 118 2.71 -0.05 19.00
CA VAL A 118 1.85 0.97 19.63
C VAL A 118 0.72 1.43 18.71
N PRO A 119 0.94 1.78 17.42
CA PRO A 119 -0.16 2.13 16.52
C PRO A 119 -1.13 0.99 16.27
N ARG A 120 -0.69 -0.26 16.29
CA ARG A 120 -1.54 -1.43 16.09
C ARG A 120 -2.68 -1.53 17.11
N PHE A 121 -2.47 -1.03 18.33
CA PHE A 121 -3.51 -0.99 19.37
C PHE A 121 -4.44 0.21 19.23
N LEU A 122 -4.01 1.28 18.56
CA LEU A 122 -4.79 2.50 18.39
C LEU A 122 -5.76 2.43 17.18
N TRP A 123 -5.52 1.53 16.22
CA TRP A 123 -6.32 1.36 15.00
C TRP A 123 -7.06 0.02 14.93
N LYS A 124 -7.42 -0.55 16.04
CA LYS A 124 -8.36 -1.68 16.10
C LYS A 124 -9.79 -1.20 16.26
#